data_c078966600aaa8b8407e9d1201f60f15
#
_entry.id   c078966600aaa8b8407e9d1201f60f15
#
_cell.length_a   1.000
_cell.length_b   1.000
_cell.length_c   1.000
_cell.angle_alpha   90.00
_cell.angle_beta   90.00
_cell.angle_gamma   90.00
#
_symmetry.space_group_name_H-M   'P 1'
#
loop_
_entity.id
_entity.type
_entity.pdbx_description
1 polymer ?
#
loop_
_entity_poly.entity_id
_entity_poly.type
_entity_poly.pdbx_seq_one_letter_code
_entity_poly.pdbx_strand_id
1 'polypeptide(L)'
;METSNTRYAEAVSWVRETAPDVVFFPEADETWANELRLLSASYPYSVEYAGRGNFGFVFYSKLPILDREIESQGKRRLPCLKVHLQAPAGVMTCYGVHPNPPGGAAHTDERDSYLKAVADDMAQEPGAVVVAGDFNATPWSSAMKPLFVAGLRGTAVSPTWQRGSLVFAIPIDHLLYRGPPGKPLAAKCWKHWVGPDLGSDHRPVVAEIAW
;
A
#
# COMPACT_ATOMS: atom_id res chain seq x y z
N MET A 1 9.56 -0.65 2.84
CA MET A 1 10.89 -1.34 2.79
C MET A 1 11.86 -0.49 3.60
N GLU A 2 12.79 -1.08 4.28
CA GLU A 2 13.82 -0.34 4.99
C GLU A 2 14.98 -0.03 4.03
N THR A 3 15.41 1.23 3.92
CA THR A 3 16.50 1.63 2.98
C THR A 3 17.85 0.97 3.29
N SER A 4 18.06 0.49 4.52
CA SER A 4 19.25 -0.27 4.91
C SER A 4 19.22 -1.75 4.48
N ASN A 5 18.06 -2.24 4.04
CA ASN A 5 17.88 -3.62 3.58
C ASN A 5 18.52 -3.83 2.21
N THR A 6 19.37 -4.81 2.07
CA THR A 6 20.11 -5.15 0.84
C THR A 6 19.70 -6.51 0.23
N ARG A 7 18.64 -7.14 0.75
CA ARG A 7 18.16 -8.45 0.24
C ARG A 7 17.27 -8.30 -1.01
N TYR A 8 17.74 -7.52 -1.99
CA TYR A 8 17.01 -7.21 -3.23
C TYR A 8 16.59 -8.45 -4.01
N ALA A 9 17.54 -9.37 -4.23
CA ALA A 9 17.30 -10.57 -5.02
C ALA A 9 16.21 -11.47 -4.42
N GLU A 10 16.14 -11.56 -3.09
CA GLU A 10 15.11 -12.33 -2.39
C GLU A 10 13.72 -11.68 -2.55
N ALA A 11 13.64 -10.35 -2.45
CA ALA A 11 12.41 -9.63 -2.66
C ALA A 11 11.90 -9.78 -4.11
N VAL A 12 12.77 -9.66 -5.09
CA VAL A 12 12.45 -9.86 -6.51
C VAL A 12 12.00 -11.30 -6.78
N SER A 13 12.72 -12.31 -6.23
CA SER A 13 12.34 -13.73 -6.38
C SER A 13 10.97 -14.00 -5.78
N TRP A 14 10.73 -13.50 -4.58
CA TRP A 14 9.45 -13.70 -3.90
C TRP A 14 8.28 -13.07 -4.65
N VAL A 15 8.46 -11.87 -5.22
CA VAL A 15 7.42 -11.24 -6.06
C VAL A 15 7.16 -12.07 -7.32
N ARG A 16 8.20 -12.62 -7.96
CA ARG A 16 8.03 -13.50 -9.13
C ARG A 16 7.29 -14.78 -8.79
N GLU A 17 7.60 -15.40 -7.65
CA GLU A 17 6.95 -16.62 -7.18
C GLU A 17 5.49 -16.39 -6.78
N THR A 18 5.21 -15.28 -6.06
CA THR A 18 3.87 -14.89 -5.65
C THR A 18 3.04 -14.40 -6.83
N ALA A 19 3.70 -13.80 -7.82
CA ALA A 19 3.15 -13.28 -9.07
C ALA A 19 1.86 -12.44 -8.94
N PRO A 20 1.76 -11.49 -7.99
CA PRO A 20 0.56 -10.67 -7.83
C PRO A 20 0.30 -9.83 -9.08
N ASP A 21 -0.94 -9.34 -9.26
CA ASP A 21 -1.26 -8.46 -10.39
C ASP A 21 -0.72 -7.04 -10.19
N VAL A 22 -0.63 -6.61 -8.93
CA VAL A 22 -0.19 -5.27 -8.51
C VAL A 22 0.76 -5.39 -7.33
N VAL A 23 1.82 -4.60 -7.31
CA VAL A 23 2.81 -4.53 -6.21
C VAL A 23 3.10 -3.09 -5.86
N PHE A 24 3.11 -2.77 -4.57
CA PHE A 24 3.52 -1.47 -4.04
C PHE A 24 4.66 -1.65 -3.04
N PHE A 25 5.76 -0.93 -3.26
CA PHE A 25 6.94 -0.90 -2.41
C PHE A 25 7.10 0.49 -1.81
N PRO A 26 6.68 0.75 -0.58
CA PRO A 26 7.02 1.99 0.14
C PRO A 26 8.50 1.99 0.54
N GLU A 27 9.05 3.16 0.80
CA GLU A 27 10.46 3.39 1.19
C GLU A 27 11.50 2.90 0.17
N ALA A 28 11.13 2.83 -1.11
CA ALA A 28 12.08 2.48 -2.15
C ALA A 28 12.92 3.70 -2.53
N ASP A 29 14.22 3.65 -2.22
CA ASP A 29 15.21 4.60 -2.71
C ASP A 29 15.64 4.29 -4.15
N GLU A 30 16.57 5.05 -4.68
CA GLU A 30 17.08 4.88 -6.05
C GLU A 30 17.73 3.49 -6.25
N THR A 31 18.42 2.97 -5.23
CA THR A 31 19.06 1.64 -5.29
C THR A 31 17.99 0.54 -5.38
N TRP A 32 16.97 0.61 -4.53
CA TRP A 32 15.83 -0.31 -4.57
C TRP A 32 15.08 -0.20 -5.90
N ALA A 33 14.81 1.02 -6.40
CA ALA A 33 14.14 1.22 -7.69
C ALA A 33 14.92 0.54 -8.83
N ASN A 34 16.26 0.68 -8.87
CA ASN A 34 17.11 0.05 -9.87
C ASN A 34 17.04 -1.49 -9.81
N GLU A 35 17.12 -2.09 -8.62
CA GLU A 35 17.06 -3.54 -8.43
C GLU A 35 15.65 -4.10 -8.77
N LEU A 36 14.60 -3.38 -8.41
CA LEU A 36 13.22 -3.78 -8.71
C LEU A 36 12.89 -3.72 -10.21
N ARG A 37 13.66 -3.00 -11.03
CA ARG A 37 13.49 -3.01 -12.52
C ARG A 37 13.67 -4.39 -13.13
N LEU A 38 14.26 -5.35 -12.42
CA LEU A 38 14.28 -6.75 -12.82
C LEU A 38 12.87 -7.36 -12.91
N LEU A 39 11.84 -6.70 -12.36
CA LEU A 39 10.43 -7.10 -12.48
C LEU A 39 9.76 -6.61 -13.77
N SER A 40 10.36 -5.66 -14.49
CA SER A 40 9.72 -5.00 -15.67
C SER A 40 9.31 -5.96 -16.78
N ALA A 41 10.00 -7.10 -16.92
CA ALA A 41 9.62 -8.13 -17.89
C ALA A 41 8.24 -8.77 -17.57
N SER A 42 7.86 -8.84 -16.30
CA SER A 42 6.60 -9.43 -15.83
C SER A 42 5.54 -8.36 -15.50
N TYR A 43 5.95 -7.12 -15.31
CA TYR A 43 5.11 -5.98 -14.94
C TYR A 43 5.36 -4.82 -15.91
N PRO A 44 4.62 -4.79 -17.04
CA PRO A 44 4.87 -3.80 -18.11
C PRO A 44 4.51 -2.36 -17.71
N TYR A 45 3.77 -2.17 -16.64
CA TYR A 45 3.36 -0.86 -16.16
C TYR A 45 3.95 -0.57 -14.80
N SER A 46 4.53 0.62 -14.62
CA SER A 46 5.14 1.03 -13.36
C SER A 46 5.03 2.52 -13.09
N VAL A 47 5.13 2.88 -11.82
CA VAL A 47 5.29 4.25 -11.33
C VAL A 47 6.42 4.24 -10.32
N GLU A 48 7.45 5.03 -10.57
CA GLU A 48 8.57 5.23 -9.65
C GLU A 48 8.53 6.68 -9.14
N TYR A 49 8.73 6.86 -7.86
CA TYR A 49 8.85 8.17 -7.22
C TYR A 49 10.05 8.20 -6.29
N ALA A 50 11.04 8.98 -6.69
CA ALA A 50 12.23 9.25 -5.87
C ALA A 50 11.89 10.32 -4.81
N GLY A 51 11.27 9.90 -3.71
CA GLY A 51 10.94 10.77 -2.58
C GLY A 51 12.17 11.22 -1.81
N ARG A 52 11.99 12.25 -0.95
CA ARG A 52 13.02 12.62 0.02
C ARG A 52 12.96 11.71 1.24
N GLY A 53 14.11 11.22 1.70
CA GLY A 53 14.19 10.29 2.83
C GLY A 53 13.41 9.00 2.51
N ASN A 54 12.63 8.52 3.46
CA ASN A 54 11.89 7.27 3.37
C ASN A 54 10.54 7.37 2.63
N PHE A 55 10.28 8.46 1.88
CA PHE A 55 9.01 8.67 1.18
C PHE A 55 9.05 8.35 -0.31
N GLY A 56 10.12 7.70 -0.78
CA GLY A 56 10.15 7.11 -2.11
C GLY A 56 9.29 5.86 -2.19
N PHE A 57 8.81 5.53 -3.39
CA PHE A 57 8.07 4.30 -3.64
C PHE A 57 8.22 3.81 -5.08
N VAL A 58 7.96 2.52 -5.26
CA VAL A 58 7.81 1.89 -6.57
C VAL A 58 6.51 1.11 -6.61
N PHE A 59 5.79 1.27 -7.73
CA PHE A 59 4.56 0.57 -8.02
C PHE A 59 4.71 -0.20 -9.33
N TYR A 60 4.31 -1.46 -9.34
CA TYR A 60 4.27 -2.31 -10.53
C TYR A 60 2.87 -2.87 -10.76
N SER A 61 2.48 -2.98 -12.03
CA SER A 61 1.20 -3.56 -12.42
C SER A 61 1.33 -4.41 -13.68
N LYS A 62 0.64 -5.55 -13.70
CA LYS A 62 0.35 -6.32 -14.91
C LYS A 62 -0.84 -5.71 -15.67
N LEU A 63 -1.71 -4.99 -14.96
CA LEU A 63 -2.89 -4.34 -15.51
C LEU A 63 -2.50 -2.98 -16.12
N PRO A 64 -3.11 -2.59 -17.24
CA PRO A 64 -2.85 -1.29 -17.86
C PRO A 64 -3.15 -0.13 -16.91
N ILE A 65 -2.21 0.80 -16.79
CA ILE A 65 -2.38 2.07 -16.11
C ILE A 65 -3.09 3.03 -17.07
N LEU A 66 -4.30 3.48 -16.72
CA LEU A 66 -5.08 4.44 -17.47
C LEU A 66 -4.68 5.86 -17.12
N ASP A 67 -4.44 6.11 -15.83
CA ASP A 67 -4.02 7.40 -15.31
C ASP A 67 -3.27 7.22 -14.00
N ARG A 68 -2.44 8.21 -13.63
CA ARG A 68 -1.64 8.20 -12.40
C ARG A 68 -1.39 9.60 -11.88
N GLU A 69 -1.48 9.74 -10.57
CA GLU A 69 -1.17 10.98 -9.86
C GLU A 69 -0.30 10.67 -8.65
N ILE A 70 0.61 11.59 -8.31
CA ILE A 70 1.33 11.59 -7.04
C ILE A 70 0.87 12.82 -6.29
N GLU A 71 -0.10 12.59 -5.43
CA GLU A 71 -0.73 13.63 -4.65
C GLU A 71 0.07 13.95 -3.40
N SER A 72 -0.10 15.16 -2.91
CA SER A 72 0.49 15.60 -1.64
C SER A 72 -0.59 15.61 -0.57
N GLN A 73 -0.55 14.66 0.34
CA GLN A 73 -1.57 14.47 1.37
C GLN A 73 -1.09 14.94 2.76
N GLY A 74 -2.06 15.27 3.62
CA GLY A 74 -1.82 15.71 4.97
C GLY A 74 -1.18 17.11 5.09
N LYS A 75 -0.91 17.53 6.32
CA LYS A 75 -0.35 18.85 6.62
C LYS A 75 1.08 19.04 6.10
N ARG A 76 1.87 17.97 6.09
CA ARG A 76 3.25 17.97 5.57
C ARG A 76 3.35 17.73 4.08
N ARG A 77 2.21 17.49 3.41
CA ARG A 77 2.15 17.23 1.98
C ARG A 77 3.01 16.02 1.58
N LEU A 78 2.86 14.91 2.32
CA LEU A 78 3.54 13.67 2.00
C LEU A 78 2.96 13.02 0.74
N PRO A 79 3.78 12.30 -0.05
CA PRO A 79 3.32 11.70 -1.29
C PRO A 79 2.32 10.57 -1.03
N CYS A 80 1.30 10.52 -1.85
CA CYS A 80 0.34 9.44 -1.97
C CYS A 80 0.22 9.08 -3.44
N LEU A 81 0.41 7.82 -3.77
CA LEU A 81 0.19 7.35 -5.13
C LEU A 81 -1.31 7.11 -5.34
N LYS A 82 -1.84 7.61 -6.46
CA LYS A 82 -3.17 7.30 -6.98
C LYS A 82 -3.03 6.80 -8.41
N VAL A 83 -3.55 5.61 -8.70
CA VAL A 83 -3.44 4.97 -10.02
C VAL A 83 -4.79 4.40 -10.42
N HIS A 84 -5.27 4.73 -11.62
CA HIS A 84 -6.41 4.10 -12.23
C HIS A 84 -5.96 2.94 -13.13
N LEU A 85 -6.43 1.75 -12.83
CA LEU A 85 -6.09 0.52 -13.54
C LEU A 85 -7.27 -0.03 -14.33
N GLN A 86 -6.99 -0.57 -15.53
CA GLN A 86 -7.97 -1.35 -16.27
C GLN A 86 -7.98 -2.78 -15.73
N ALA A 87 -8.87 -3.07 -14.80
CA ALA A 87 -9.12 -4.41 -14.31
C ALA A 87 -10.20 -5.14 -15.17
N PRO A 88 -10.26 -6.48 -15.13
CA PRO A 88 -11.27 -7.24 -15.90
C PRO A 88 -12.72 -6.83 -15.58
N ALA A 89 -13.00 -6.43 -14.35
CA ALA A 89 -14.33 -6.01 -13.90
C ALA A 89 -14.62 -4.50 -14.12
N GLY A 90 -13.71 -3.75 -14.71
CA GLY A 90 -13.81 -2.32 -14.94
C GLY A 90 -12.65 -1.52 -14.35
N VAL A 91 -12.79 -0.22 -14.25
CA VAL A 91 -11.75 0.64 -13.68
C VAL A 91 -11.67 0.43 -12.16
N MET A 92 -10.45 0.25 -11.67
CA MET A 92 -10.12 0.14 -10.26
C MET A 92 -9.09 1.22 -9.90
N THR A 93 -9.30 1.91 -8.79
CA THR A 93 -8.34 2.89 -8.28
C THR A 93 -7.49 2.26 -7.17
N CYS A 94 -6.17 2.33 -7.32
CA CYS A 94 -5.22 1.90 -6.30
C CYS A 94 -4.55 3.11 -5.67
N TYR A 95 -4.53 3.15 -4.34
CA TYR A 95 -3.75 4.10 -3.56
C TYR A 95 -2.57 3.41 -2.89
N GLY A 96 -1.39 3.99 -3.03
CA GLY A 96 -0.19 3.61 -2.28
C GLY A 96 0.09 4.64 -1.19
N VAL A 97 0.05 4.23 0.08
CA VAL A 97 0.14 5.13 1.23
C VAL A 97 1.35 4.83 2.11
N HIS A 98 1.99 5.90 2.61
CA HIS A 98 3.03 5.83 3.62
C HIS A 98 3.08 7.14 4.42
N PRO A 99 2.17 7.37 5.38
CA PRO A 99 2.22 8.52 6.28
C PRO A 99 3.35 8.41 7.30
N ASN A 100 3.64 9.50 8.01
CA ASN A 100 4.62 9.51 9.09
C ASN A 100 4.29 8.49 10.21
N PRO A 101 5.30 7.85 10.80
CA PRO A 101 5.13 7.08 12.03
C PRO A 101 4.74 7.99 13.21
N PRO A 102 3.98 7.48 14.21
CA PRO A 102 3.53 8.27 15.36
C PRO A 102 4.67 8.51 16.36
N GLY A 103 5.57 9.45 16.04
CA GLY A 103 6.68 9.87 16.90
C GLY A 103 6.33 11.10 17.76
N GLY A 104 5.22 11.08 18.49
CA GLY A 104 4.71 12.19 19.29
C GLY A 104 3.48 12.87 18.67
N ALA A 105 2.89 13.85 19.39
CA ALA A 105 1.60 14.45 19.03
C ALA A 105 1.57 15.05 17.61
N ALA A 106 2.63 15.76 17.20
CA ALA A 106 2.69 16.38 15.88
C ALA A 106 2.74 15.36 14.74
N HIS A 107 3.47 14.26 14.89
CA HIS A 107 3.52 13.19 13.89
C HIS A 107 2.22 12.38 13.86
N THR A 108 1.59 12.18 15.01
CA THR A 108 0.29 11.52 15.10
C THR A 108 -0.78 12.34 14.37
N ASP A 109 -0.84 13.64 14.61
CA ASP A 109 -1.77 14.55 13.94
C ASP A 109 -1.52 14.63 12.42
N GLU A 110 -0.25 14.56 12.00
CA GLU A 110 0.13 14.51 10.60
C GLU A 110 -0.37 13.21 9.92
N ARG A 111 -0.10 12.05 10.53
CA ARG A 111 -0.58 10.76 10.05
C ARG A 111 -2.11 10.75 9.94
N ASP A 112 -2.80 11.23 10.97
CA ASP A 112 -4.26 11.22 11.02
C ASP A 112 -4.85 12.15 9.94
N SER A 113 -4.22 13.32 9.72
CA SER A 113 -4.62 14.24 8.65
C SER A 113 -4.36 13.67 7.26
N TYR A 114 -3.26 12.93 7.07
CA TYR A 114 -2.94 12.24 5.82
C TYR A 114 -3.99 11.17 5.50
N LEU A 115 -4.25 10.25 6.43
CA LEU A 115 -5.21 9.16 6.21
C LEU A 115 -6.63 9.69 6.03
N LYS A 116 -6.99 10.80 6.71
CA LYS A 116 -8.27 11.46 6.47
C LYS A 116 -8.36 12.03 5.06
N ALA A 117 -7.33 12.71 4.57
CA ALA A 117 -7.32 13.28 3.23
C ALA A 117 -7.43 12.18 2.15
N VAL A 118 -6.73 11.05 2.32
CA VAL A 118 -6.87 9.87 1.45
C VAL A 118 -8.31 9.35 1.49
N ALA A 119 -8.94 9.27 2.68
CA ALA A 119 -10.32 8.81 2.80
C ALA A 119 -11.32 9.74 2.11
N ASP A 120 -11.12 11.07 2.22
CA ASP A 120 -11.97 12.08 1.57
C ASP A 120 -11.86 12.01 0.04
N ASP A 121 -10.65 11.81 -0.50
CA ASP A 121 -10.43 11.68 -1.94
C ASP A 121 -11.03 10.37 -2.49
N MET A 122 -10.67 9.23 -1.89
CA MET A 122 -11.16 7.94 -2.35
C MET A 122 -12.70 7.79 -2.25
N ALA A 123 -13.36 8.55 -1.39
CA ALA A 123 -14.81 8.55 -1.30
C ALA A 123 -15.49 9.08 -2.59
N GLN A 124 -14.76 9.85 -3.40
CA GLN A 124 -15.24 10.38 -4.68
C GLN A 124 -15.03 9.38 -5.84
N GLU A 125 -14.28 8.32 -5.64
CA GLU A 125 -13.98 7.35 -6.69
C GLU A 125 -15.22 6.54 -7.10
N PRO A 126 -15.57 6.54 -8.40
CA PRO A 126 -16.77 5.88 -8.88
C PRO A 126 -16.62 4.36 -9.00
N GLY A 127 -15.38 3.85 -9.02
CA GLY A 127 -15.03 2.45 -9.19
C GLY A 127 -14.75 1.71 -7.89
N ALA A 128 -14.22 0.51 -8.06
CA ALA A 128 -13.61 -0.25 -6.99
C ALA A 128 -12.33 0.44 -6.51
N VAL A 129 -12.02 0.33 -5.23
CA VAL A 129 -10.84 0.96 -4.62
C VAL A 129 -10.04 -0.06 -3.82
N VAL A 130 -8.72 0.02 -3.96
CA VAL A 130 -7.73 -0.63 -3.09
C VAL A 130 -6.83 0.45 -2.49
N VAL A 131 -6.57 0.36 -1.20
CA VAL A 131 -5.57 1.20 -0.51
C VAL A 131 -4.57 0.27 0.15
N ALA A 132 -3.30 0.39 -0.20
CA ALA A 132 -2.24 -0.49 0.30
C ALA A 132 -1.02 0.31 0.76
N GLY A 133 -0.32 -0.20 1.77
CA GLY A 133 0.93 0.37 2.26
C GLY A 133 1.13 0.21 3.75
N ASP A 134 2.14 0.90 4.25
CA ASP A 134 2.34 1.12 5.68
C ASP A 134 1.50 2.32 6.12
N PHE A 135 0.48 2.06 6.92
CA PHE A 135 -0.41 3.12 7.45
C PHE A 135 0.13 3.75 8.73
N ASN A 136 1.19 3.18 9.30
CA ASN A 136 1.70 3.57 10.60
C ASN A 136 0.59 3.65 11.69
N ALA A 137 -0.43 2.82 11.52
CA ALA A 137 -1.62 2.75 12.35
C ALA A 137 -2.16 1.32 12.41
N THR A 138 -2.52 0.85 13.59
CA THR A 138 -3.23 -0.43 13.76
C THR A 138 -4.70 -0.30 13.35
N PRO A 139 -5.41 -1.38 12.99
CA PRO A 139 -6.81 -1.31 12.53
C PRO A 139 -7.78 -0.69 13.55
N TRP A 140 -7.45 -0.74 14.83
CA TRP A 140 -8.24 -0.15 15.93
C TRP A 140 -7.85 1.30 16.27
N SER A 141 -6.86 1.86 15.58
CA SER A 141 -6.50 3.27 15.71
C SER A 141 -7.63 4.18 15.22
N SER A 142 -7.82 5.31 15.91
CA SER A 142 -8.75 6.37 15.47
C SER A 142 -8.42 6.92 14.08
N ALA A 143 -7.14 6.88 13.68
CA ALA A 143 -6.66 7.28 12.35
C ALA A 143 -7.29 6.48 11.20
N MET A 144 -7.67 5.21 11.45
CA MET A 144 -8.26 4.31 10.45
C MET A 144 -9.78 4.54 10.27
N LYS A 145 -10.42 5.19 11.23
CA LYS A 145 -11.88 5.40 11.22
C LYS A 145 -12.41 6.11 9.95
N PRO A 146 -11.79 7.19 9.44
CA PRO A 146 -12.25 7.82 8.20
C PRO A 146 -12.29 6.87 7.01
N LEU A 147 -11.29 5.99 6.87
CA LEU A 147 -11.20 4.99 5.80
C LEU A 147 -12.35 3.97 5.88
N PHE A 148 -12.66 3.48 7.07
CA PHE A 148 -13.78 2.55 7.27
C PHE A 148 -15.15 3.23 7.05
N VAL A 149 -15.30 4.49 7.48
CA VAL A 149 -16.51 5.29 7.21
C VAL A 149 -16.71 5.50 5.70
N ALA A 150 -15.63 5.66 4.93
CA ALA A 150 -15.67 5.75 3.47
C ALA A 150 -15.91 4.39 2.78
N GLY A 151 -16.21 3.33 3.55
CA GLY A 151 -16.65 2.03 3.04
C GLY A 151 -15.53 1.01 2.80
N LEU A 152 -14.28 1.34 3.10
CA LEU A 152 -13.18 0.36 3.01
C LEU A 152 -13.33 -0.74 4.06
N ARG A 153 -12.90 -1.93 3.69
CA ARG A 153 -12.77 -3.10 4.57
C ARG A 153 -11.35 -3.61 4.55
N GLY A 154 -10.86 -4.08 5.69
CA GLY A 154 -9.57 -4.76 5.77
C GLY A 154 -9.63 -6.19 5.22
N THR A 155 -8.53 -6.66 4.68
CA THR A 155 -8.39 -8.04 4.21
C THR A 155 -8.29 -9.02 5.37
N ALA A 156 -7.37 -8.78 6.30
CA ALA A 156 -7.22 -9.48 7.58
C ALA A 156 -6.29 -8.67 8.50
N VAL A 157 -6.18 -9.08 9.75
CA VAL A 157 -5.29 -8.48 10.74
C VAL A 157 -4.19 -9.48 11.08
N SER A 158 -2.97 -9.17 10.66
CA SER A 158 -1.78 -9.98 10.96
C SER A 158 -0.61 -9.06 11.28
N PRO A 159 0.21 -9.38 12.30
CA PRO A 159 1.39 -8.58 12.63
C PRO A 159 2.37 -8.54 11.46
N THR A 160 2.77 -7.34 11.07
CA THR A 160 3.67 -7.08 9.94
C THR A 160 4.94 -6.36 10.35
N TRP A 161 4.87 -5.51 11.35
CA TRP A 161 5.97 -4.71 11.83
C TRP A 161 6.47 -5.19 13.18
N GLN A 162 7.63 -5.00 13.41
CA GLN A 162 8.78 -5.38 14.20
C GLN A 162 9.14 -6.86 14.02
N ARG A 163 9.80 -7.12 12.89
CA ARG A 163 10.43 -8.41 12.60
C ARG A 163 11.24 -8.92 13.80
N GLY A 164 11.08 -10.21 14.11
CA GLY A 164 11.83 -10.87 15.20
C GLY A 164 11.23 -10.70 16.59
N SER A 165 10.16 -9.94 16.76
CA SER A 165 9.42 -9.84 18.01
C SER A 165 8.05 -10.51 17.92
N LEU A 166 7.88 -11.64 18.62
CA LEU A 166 6.55 -12.27 18.75
C LEU A 166 5.63 -11.52 19.73
N VAL A 167 6.19 -10.67 20.58
CA VAL A 167 5.46 -9.99 21.67
C VAL A 167 5.05 -8.58 21.29
N PHE A 168 5.85 -7.91 20.45
CA PHE A 168 5.65 -6.50 20.06
C PHE A 168 5.29 -6.31 18.60
N ALA A 169 5.10 -7.39 17.85
CA ALA A 169 4.72 -7.29 16.45
C ALA A 169 3.28 -6.75 16.33
N ILE A 170 3.11 -5.67 15.56
CA ILE A 170 1.82 -5.00 15.36
C ILE A 170 1.45 -4.95 13.86
N PRO A 171 0.14 -4.97 13.54
CA PRO A 171 -0.34 -4.83 12.16
C PRO A 171 -0.47 -3.34 11.80
N ILE A 172 0.49 -2.82 11.05
CA ILE A 172 0.46 -1.44 10.55
C ILE A 172 0.52 -1.36 9.03
N ASP A 173 0.87 -2.46 8.38
CA ASP A 173 0.76 -2.62 6.93
C ASP A 173 -0.61 -3.21 6.59
N HIS A 174 -1.37 -2.51 5.76
CA HIS A 174 -2.73 -2.93 5.43
C HIS A 174 -2.97 -2.98 3.93
N LEU A 175 -3.90 -3.85 3.57
CA LEU A 175 -4.56 -3.90 2.30
C LEU A 175 -6.05 -3.71 2.57
N LEU A 176 -6.58 -2.53 2.22
CA LEU A 176 -7.98 -2.19 2.39
C LEU A 176 -8.64 -2.13 1.02
N TYR A 177 -9.93 -2.48 0.94
CA TYR A 177 -10.63 -2.53 -0.33
C TYR A 177 -12.13 -2.23 -0.17
N ARG A 178 -12.74 -1.73 -1.24
CA ARG A 178 -14.20 -1.67 -1.41
C ARG A 178 -14.61 -1.90 -2.87
N GLY A 179 -15.79 -2.42 -3.08
CA GLY A 179 -16.44 -2.42 -4.40
C GLY A 179 -16.91 -1.02 -4.83
N PRO A 180 -17.47 -0.89 -6.03
CA PRO A 180 -18.03 0.36 -6.51
C PRO A 180 -19.11 0.91 -5.58
N PRO A 181 -19.34 2.24 -5.56
CA PRO A 181 -20.47 2.82 -4.84
C PRO A 181 -21.80 2.17 -5.24
N GLY A 182 -22.66 1.91 -4.25
CA GLY A 182 -23.91 1.17 -4.45
C GLY A 182 -23.76 -0.37 -4.46
N LYS A 183 -22.56 -0.89 -4.66
CA LYS A 183 -22.24 -2.34 -4.57
C LYS A 183 -20.94 -2.58 -3.78
N PRO A 184 -20.76 -2.01 -2.59
CA PRO A 184 -19.49 -2.12 -1.86
C PRO A 184 -19.14 -3.56 -1.48
N LEU A 185 -20.15 -4.43 -1.33
CA LEU A 185 -19.99 -5.85 -1.01
C LEU A 185 -19.69 -6.74 -2.23
N ALA A 186 -19.68 -6.19 -3.45
CA ALA A 186 -19.27 -6.94 -4.63
C ALA A 186 -17.79 -7.39 -4.53
N ALA A 187 -16.95 -6.55 -3.92
CA ALA A 187 -15.57 -6.93 -3.65
C ALA A 187 -15.48 -7.90 -2.45
N LYS A 188 -14.70 -8.97 -2.59
CA LYS A 188 -14.49 -9.98 -1.56
C LYS A 188 -13.02 -10.42 -1.51
N CYS A 189 -12.42 -10.33 -0.32
CA CYS A 189 -11.11 -10.94 -0.09
C CYS A 189 -11.28 -12.44 0.11
N TRP A 190 -10.64 -13.23 -0.73
CA TRP A 190 -10.65 -14.68 -0.67
C TRP A 190 -9.50 -15.24 0.14
N LYS A 191 -8.36 -14.59 0.06
CA LYS A 191 -7.15 -15.05 0.73
C LYS A 191 -6.33 -13.84 1.17
N HIS A 192 -5.71 -13.96 2.32
CA HIS A 192 -4.77 -12.99 2.87
C HIS A 192 -3.65 -13.75 3.57
N TRP A 193 -2.41 -13.28 3.40
CA TRP A 193 -1.27 -13.81 4.16
C TRP A 193 -0.17 -12.78 4.30
N VAL A 194 0.67 -12.99 5.29
CA VAL A 194 1.92 -12.26 5.48
C VAL A 194 3.05 -13.11 4.93
N GLY A 195 3.87 -12.53 4.07
CA GLY A 195 4.99 -13.21 3.42
C GLY A 195 6.17 -13.46 4.35
N PRO A 196 7.28 -13.98 3.80
CA PRO A 196 8.49 -14.29 4.55
C PRO A 196 9.20 -13.03 5.03
N ASP A 197 10.21 -13.23 5.86
CA ASP A 197 11.21 -12.22 6.18
C ASP A 197 12.11 -11.98 4.95
N LEU A 198 12.04 -10.79 4.39
CA LEU A 198 12.85 -10.35 3.25
C LEU A 198 13.92 -9.32 3.64
N GLY A 199 14.30 -9.26 4.91
CA GLY A 199 15.36 -8.38 5.40
C GLY A 199 14.89 -7.04 5.93
N SER A 200 13.66 -6.60 5.62
CA SER A 200 13.05 -5.40 6.19
C SER A 200 12.56 -5.66 7.62
N ASP A 201 12.38 -4.62 8.40
CA ASP A 201 11.67 -4.69 9.69
C ASP A 201 10.16 -4.89 9.52
N HIS A 202 9.64 -4.73 8.30
CA HIS A 202 8.28 -5.08 7.87
C HIS A 202 8.26 -6.38 7.07
N ARG A 203 7.16 -7.11 7.18
CA ARG A 203 6.85 -8.29 6.34
C ARG A 203 5.82 -7.92 5.28
N PRO A 204 5.96 -8.44 4.05
CA PRO A 204 5.02 -8.12 2.98
C PRO A 204 3.63 -8.69 3.25
N VAL A 205 2.61 -7.95 2.84
CA VAL A 205 1.20 -8.35 2.93
C VAL A 205 0.67 -8.65 1.55
N VAL A 206 -0.05 -9.75 1.40
CA VAL A 206 -0.68 -10.17 0.15
C VAL A 206 -2.15 -10.47 0.36
N ALA A 207 -2.98 -10.11 -0.61
CA ALA A 207 -4.38 -10.49 -0.64
C ALA A 207 -4.86 -10.81 -2.05
N GLU A 208 -5.77 -11.77 -2.15
CA GLU A 208 -6.53 -12.08 -3.35
C GLU A 208 -7.95 -11.51 -3.19
N ILE A 209 -8.30 -10.55 -4.05
CA ILE A 209 -9.59 -9.84 -4.01
C ILE A 209 -10.33 -10.10 -5.31
N ALA A 210 -11.55 -10.62 -5.22
CA ALA A 210 -12.48 -10.72 -6.33
C ALA A 210 -13.49 -9.56 -6.31
N TRP A 211 -13.90 -9.15 -7.51
CA TRP A 211 -14.79 -8.00 -7.76
C TRP A 211 -16.08 -8.45 -8.44
#